data_60dec02512988a77548b03c1b803f05f
#
_entry.id   60dec02512988a77548b03c1b803f05f
#
_cell.length_a   1.000
_cell.length_b   1.000
_cell.length_c   1.000
_cell.angle_alpha   90.00
_cell.angle_beta   90.00
_cell.angle_gamma   90.00
#
_symmetry.space_group_name_H-M   'P 1'
#
loop_
_entity.id
_entity.type
_entity.pdbx_description
1 polymer ?
#
loop_
_entity_poly.entity_id
_entity_poly.type
_entity_poly.pdbx_seq_one_letter_code
_entity_poly.pdbx_strand_id
1 'polypeptide(L)'
;RNIRFYTEHINEKGYFGLSSFLKTGNLFGLQYIYGTLTNSGGADPLDFDAFMKSPMEYWLVATDAQTGKPTYFSKKDMHKDDYRHVMASCAIPAVCRPVEINGRFYYDGGVSDSIPVQKAMDDGCDKLVVILTKPHDFVKEPERDRFIYKRLCRKYPKIIEALDHRHIMYKACQDKMFALEKSGKVFVFAPEHVLGGGTYSKEEEAIYEMGIRDFYAHQEKLKAFMK
;
A
#
# COMPACT_ATOMS: atom_id res chain seq x y z
N ARG A 1 8.63 -0.21 15.04
CA ARG A 1 7.51 -1.12 15.40
C ARG A 1 6.97 -1.89 14.19
N ASN A 2 6.78 -1.26 13.05
CA ASN A 2 6.18 -1.92 11.87
C ASN A 2 6.93 -3.16 11.37
N ILE A 3 8.24 -3.24 11.56
CA ILE A 3 9.02 -4.42 11.14
C ILE A 3 8.54 -5.71 11.83
N ARG A 4 8.03 -5.64 13.07
CA ARG A 4 7.54 -6.81 13.81
C ARG A 4 6.41 -7.55 13.08
N PHE A 5 5.56 -6.85 12.33
CA PHE A 5 4.54 -7.47 11.49
C PHE A 5 5.15 -8.43 10.46
N TYR A 6 6.32 -8.12 9.95
CA TYR A 6 7.01 -8.90 8.92
C TYR A 6 8.02 -9.89 9.45
N THR A 7 8.56 -9.69 10.66
CA THR A 7 9.59 -10.56 11.24
C THR A 7 9.04 -11.50 12.30
N GLU A 8 8.12 -11.06 13.14
CA GLU A 8 7.58 -11.85 14.24
C GLU A 8 6.25 -12.50 13.88
N HIS A 9 5.29 -11.74 13.34
CA HIS A 9 3.92 -12.20 13.11
C HIS A 9 3.67 -12.90 11.78
N ILE A 10 4.59 -12.79 10.81
CA ILE A 10 4.37 -13.31 9.44
C ILE A 10 4.13 -14.84 9.41
N ASN A 11 4.72 -15.57 10.36
CA ASN A 11 4.57 -17.03 10.46
C ASN A 11 3.34 -17.47 11.29
N GLU A 12 2.58 -16.54 11.85
CA GLU A 12 1.43 -16.84 12.68
C GLU A 12 0.24 -17.30 11.85
N LYS A 13 -0.54 -18.24 12.44
CA LYS A 13 -1.75 -18.75 11.81
C LYS A 13 -2.77 -17.60 11.65
N GLY A 14 -3.10 -17.26 10.42
CA GLY A 14 -4.03 -16.18 10.10
C GLY A 14 -3.37 -15.01 9.39
N TYR A 15 -2.05 -14.89 9.39
CA TYR A 15 -1.34 -13.85 8.68
C TYR A 15 -1.37 -14.04 7.16
N PHE A 16 -1.06 -15.25 6.68
CA PHE A 16 -1.05 -15.57 5.25
C PHE A 16 -1.37 -17.05 5.00
N GLY A 17 -1.90 -17.38 3.83
CA GLY A 17 -2.01 -18.72 3.31
C GLY A 17 -3.37 -19.39 3.56
N LEU A 18 -3.38 -20.72 3.50
CA LEU A 18 -4.61 -21.54 3.52
C LEU A 18 -5.40 -21.37 4.82
N SER A 19 -4.75 -21.18 5.96
CA SER A 19 -5.43 -20.98 7.25
C SER A 19 -6.21 -19.68 7.30
N SER A 20 -5.66 -18.60 6.73
CA SER A 20 -6.36 -17.32 6.57
C SER A 20 -7.52 -17.46 5.58
N PHE A 21 -7.28 -18.13 4.45
CA PHE A 21 -8.30 -18.33 3.42
C PHE A 21 -9.52 -19.11 3.94
N LEU A 22 -9.30 -20.20 4.68
CA LEU A 22 -10.40 -21.02 5.25
C LEU A 22 -11.23 -20.24 6.28
N LYS A 23 -10.63 -19.32 7.03
CA LYS A 23 -11.32 -18.53 8.05
C LYS A 23 -12.05 -17.30 7.48
N THR A 24 -11.43 -16.60 6.52
CA THR A 24 -11.88 -15.29 6.10
C THR A 24 -12.20 -15.21 4.60
N GLY A 25 -11.78 -16.19 3.82
CA GLY A 25 -11.84 -16.16 2.36
C GLY A 25 -10.75 -15.28 1.73
N ASN A 26 -9.75 -14.87 2.51
CA ASN A 26 -8.61 -14.06 2.09
C ASN A 26 -7.33 -14.86 2.27
N LEU A 27 -6.46 -14.90 1.27
CA LEU A 27 -5.14 -15.50 1.41
C LEU A 27 -4.23 -14.63 2.30
N PHE A 28 -4.39 -13.31 2.22
CA PHE A 28 -3.70 -12.36 3.08
C PHE A 28 -4.61 -11.93 4.22
N GLY A 29 -4.15 -12.10 5.46
CA GLY A 29 -4.96 -12.00 6.68
C GLY A 29 -5.20 -10.59 7.17
N LEU A 30 -5.80 -9.72 6.36
CA LEU A 30 -6.06 -8.32 6.71
C LEU A 30 -6.79 -8.17 8.05
N GLN A 31 -7.80 -9.03 8.30
CA GLN A 31 -8.54 -9.02 9.55
C GLN A 31 -7.67 -9.43 10.75
N TYR A 32 -6.72 -10.34 10.54
CA TYR A 32 -5.77 -10.72 11.60
C TYR A 32 -4.81 -9.57 11.89
N ILE A 33 -4.22 -8.98 10.86
CA ILE A 33 -3.23 -7.91 11.00
C ILE A 33 -3.89 -6.64 11.58
N TYR A 34 -4.92 -6.14 10.92
CA TYR A 34 -5.53 -4.84 11.26
C TYR A 34 -6.74 -4.93 12.18
N GLY A 35 -7.33 -6.11 12.37
CA GLY A 35 -8.46 -6.33 13.26
C GLY A 35 -8.10 -7.06 14.56
N THR A 36 -6.93 -7.71 14.64
CA THR A 36 -6.50 -8.45 15.84
C THR A 36 -5.21 -7.89 16.41
N LEU A 37 -4.12 -7.86 15.63
CA LEU A 37 -2.82 -7.43 16.15
C LEU A 37 -2.78 -5.93 16.47
N THR A 38 -3.43 -5.10 15.64
CA THR A 38 -3.37 -3.63 15.71
C THR A 38 -4.41 -3.02 16.64
N ASN A 39 -5.45 -3.75 17.01
CA ASN A 39 -6.49 -3.26 17.94
C ASN A 39 -5.95 -3.10 19.36
N SER A 40 -6.64 -2.32 20.19
CA SER A 40 -6.25 -1.93 21.56
C SER A 40 -5.89 -3.11 22.48
N GLY A 41 -6.39 -4.32 22.23
CA GLY A 41 -6.05 -5.54 22.97
C GLY A 41 -5.09 -6.46 22.24
N GLY A 42 -4.55 -6.04 21.10
CA GLY A 42 -3.67 -6.86 20.26
C GLY A 42 -2.22 -6.85 20.72
N ALA A 43 -1.40 -7.65 20.06
CA ALA A 43 0.03 -7.78 20.36
C ALA A 43 0.85 -6.52 19.96
N ASP A 44 0.42 -5.79 18.94
CA ASP A 44 1.05 -4.57 18.45
C ASP A 44 0.00 -3.45 18.23
N PRO A 45 -0.62 -2.93 19.31
CA PRO A 45 -1.69 -1.97 19.21
C PRO A 45 -1.20 -0.63 18.63
N LEU A 46 -2.01 -0.03 17.75
CA LEU A 46 -1.80 1.33 17.31
C LEU A 46 -2.05 2.29 18.49
N ASP A 47 -1.10 3.19 18.74
CA ASP A 47 -1.34 4.34 19.59
C ASP A 47 -2.25 5.33 18.86
N PHE A 48 -3.58 5.04 18.90
CA PHE A 48 -4.58 5.80 18.16
C PHE A 48 -4.67 7.25 18.64
N ASP A 49 -4.48 7.47 19.93
CA ASP A 49 -4.54 8.82 20.51
C ASP A 49 -3.35 9.67 20.04
N ALA A 50 -2.15 9.12 20.04
CA ALA A 50 -0.98 9.79 19.47
C ALA A 50 -1.11 10.01 17.95
N PHE A 51 -1.65 9.04 17.23
CA PHE A 51 -1.95 9.16 15.80
C PHE A 51 -2.91 10.33 15.55
N MET A 52 -4.01 10.43 16.27
CA MET A 52 -5.00 11.51 16.11
C MET A 52 -4.48 12.88 16.53
N LYS A 53 -3.66 12.96 17.60
CA LYS A 53 -3.04 14.21 18.08
C LYS A 53 -1.91 14.73 17.20
N SER A 54 -1.31 13.87 16.36
CA SER A 54 -0.25 14.29 15.44
C SER A 54 -0.78 15.40 14.51
N PRO A 55 -0.03 16.49 14.29
CA PRO A 55 -0.41 17.54 13.32
C PRO A 55 -0.30 17.09 11.87
N MET A 56 0.36 15.95 11.62
CA MET A 56 0.54 15.41 10.27
C MET A 56 -0.79 14.91 9.71
N GLU A 57 -1.08 15.27 8.48
CA GLU A 57 -2.16 14.65 7.72
C GLU A 57 -1.81 13.21 7.36
N TYR A 58 -2.84 12.42 7.19
CA TYR A 58 -2.71 11.02 6.80
C TYR A 58 -3.77 10.69 5.76
N TRP A 59 -3.33 10.09 4.66
CA TRP A 59 -4.20 9.69 3.57
C TRP A 59 -3.95 8.23 3.19
N LEU A 60 -5.02 7.52 2.88
CA LEU A 60 -5.02 6.17 2.35
C LEU A 60 -5.67 6.18 0.97
N VAL A 61 -5.08 5.46 0.03
CA VAL A 61 -5.69 5.23 -1.28
C VAL A 61 -6.35 3.86 -1.30
N ALA A 62 -7.60 3.79 -1.73
CA ALA A 62 -8.29 2.55 -2.05
C ALA A 62 -8.96 2.68 -3.42
N THR A 63 -9.28 1.56 -4.05
CA THR A 63 -10.00 1.53 -5.33
C THR A 63 -11.45 1.16 -5.09
N ASP A 64 -12.38 2.05 -5.42
CA ASP A 64 -13.80 1.77 -5.35
C ASP A 64 -14.18 0.65 -6.34
N ALA A 65 -14.77 -0.42 -5.82
CA ALA A 65 -15.04 -1.62 -6.59
C ALA A 65 -16.14 -1.44 -7.65
N GLN A 66 -17.05 -0.50 -7.47
CA GLN A 66 -18.12 -0.20 -8.41
C GLN A 66 -17.65 0.64 -9.59
N THR A 67 -16.71 1.55 -9.34
CA THR A 67 -16.27 2.53 -10.35
C THR A 67 -14.88 2.24 -10.92
N GLY A 68 -14.04 1.47 -10.22
CA GLY A 68 -12.63 1.24 -10.57
C GLY A 68 -11.75 2.47 -10.35
N LYS A 69 -12.27 3.53 -9.73
CA LYS A 69 -11.57 4.80 -9.51
C LYS A 69 -10.94 4.87 -8.11
N PRO A 70 -9.88 5.68 -7.93
CA PRO A 70 -9.29 5.87 -6.62
C PRO A 70 -10.26 6.61 -5.68
N THR A 71 -10.24 6.22 -4.43
CA THR A 71 -10.88 6.90 -3.29
C THR A 71 -9.81 7.16 -2.25
N TYR A 72 -9.79 8.38 -1.73
CA TYR A 72 -8.81 8.79 -0.74
C TYR A 72 -9.50 8.95 0.60
N PHE A 73 -9.08 8.15 1.58
CA PHE A 73 -9.53 8.26 2.96
C PHE A 73 -8.53 9.07 3.77
N SER A 74 -9.04 10.01 4.52
CA SER A 74 -8.25 10.89 5.36
C SER A 74 -8.11 10.34 6.79
N LYS A 75 -7.30 11.00 7.59
CA LYS A 75 -7.22 10.75 9.02
C LYS A 75 -8.58 10.84 9.73
N LYS A 76 -9.50 11.68 9.23
CA LYS A 76 -10.85 11.87 9.80
C LYS A 76 -11.76 10.65 9.64
N ASP A 77 -11.45 9.79 8.65
CA ASP A 77 -12.21 8.57 8.39
C ASP A 77 -11.76 7.40 9.28
N MET A 78 -10.68 7.57 10.04
CA MET A 78 -10.11 6.55 10.91
C MET A 78 -10.82 6.54 12.28
N HIS A 79 -11.14 5.34 12.76
CA HIS A 79 -11.74 5.15 14.08
C HIS A 79 -10.92 4.15 14.89
N LYS A 80 -10.87 4.35 16.21
CA LYS A 80 -10.18 3.45 17.13
C LYS A 80 -10.76 2.04 17.01
N ASP A 81 -9.86 1.06 16.84
CA ASP A 81 -10.20 -0.37 16.70
C ASP A 81 -11.08 -0.72 15.47
N ASP A 82 -11.26 0.24 14.54
CA ASP A 82 -11.85 0.01 13.23
C ASP A 82 -10.91 0.49 12.13
N TYR A 83 -10.04 -0.41 11.67
CA TYR A 83 -9.03 -0.13 10.64
C TYR A 83 -9.44 -0.65 9.27
N ARG A 84 -10.76 -0.72 8.97
CA ARG A 84 -11.26 -1.17 7.66
C ARG A 84 -10.73 -0.33 6.50
N HIS A 85 -10.47 0.97 6.70
CA HIS A 85 -9.88 1.83 5.69
C HIS A 85 -8.45 1.37 5.31
N VAL A 86 -7.64 0.98 6.32
CA VAL A 86 -6.31 0.40 6.09
C VAL A 86 -6.42 -0.95 5.39
N MET A 87 -7.36 -1.80 5.84
CA MET A 87 -7.61 -3.09 5.18
C MET A 87 -8.01 -2.89 3.71
N ALA A 88 -8.85 -1.90 3.40
CA ALA A 88 -9.27 -1.57 2.04
C ALA A 88 -8.08 -1.18 1.16
N SER A 89 -7.18 -0.33 1.69
CA SER A 89 -5.96 0.08 1.00
C SER A 89 -4.96 -1.06 0.72
N CYS A 90 -5.11 -2.19 1.43
CA CYS A 90 -4.26 -3.40 1.31
C CYS A 90 -5.00 -4.61 0.71
N ALA A 91 -6.26 -4.48 0.31
CA ALA A 91 -7.08 -5.58 -0.19
C ALA A 91 -6.78 -5.89 -1.65
N ILE A 92 -5.70 -6.64 -1.92
CA ILE A 92 -5.26 -7.00 -3.27
C ILE A 92 -6.34 -7.85 -3.96
N PRO A 93 -6.86 -7.46 -5.14
CA PRO A 93 -7.82 -8.27 -5.89
C PRO A 93 -7.28 -9.66 -6.19
N ALA A 94 -8.17 -10.66 -6.21
CA ALA A 94 -7.89 -12.09 -6.32
C ALA A 94 -7.19 -12.73 -5.11
N VAL A 95 -6.49 -11.97 -4.29
CA VAL A 95 -5.84 -12.44 -3.04
C VAL A 95 -6.77 -12.21 -1.84
N CYS A 96 -7.46 -11.07 -1.85
CA CYS A 96 -8.41 -10.67 -0.82
C CYS A 96 -9.80 -10.40 -1.40
N ARG A 97 -10.81 -10.54 -0.54
CA ARG A 97 -12.15 -9.99 -0.81
C ARG A 97 -12.12 -8.47 -0.66
N PRO A 98 -13.01 -7.75 -1.34
CA PRO A 98 -13.12 -6.32 -1.12
C PRO A 98 -13.60 -6.03 0.31
N VAL A 99 -13.16 -4.91 0.84
CA VAL A 99 -13.56 -4.44 2.18
C VAL A 99 -14.77 -3.53 2.05
N GLU A 100 -15.80 -3.81 2.85
CA GLU A 100 -17.00 -2.97 2.89
C GLU A 100 -16.83 -1.82 3.88
N ILE A 101 -17.09 -0.60 3.40
CA ILE A 101 -17.11 0.63 4.20
C ILE A 101 -18.36 1.41 3.77
N ASN A 102 -19.28 1.63 4.70
CA ASN A 102 -20.51 2.41 4.48
C ASN A 102 -21.33 1.95 3.26
N GLY A 103 -21.47 0.63 3.07
CA GLY A 103 -22.22 0.02 1.96
C GLY A 103 -21.51 0.04 0.60
N ARG A 104 -20.28 0.52 0.53
CA ARG A 104 -19.43 0.46 -0.66
C ARG A 104 -18.28 -0.51 -0.46
N PHE A 105 -17.80 -1.08 -1.55
CA PHE A 105 -16.74 -2.09 -1.54
C PHE A 105 -15.46 -1.52 -2.14
N TYR A 106 -14.33 -1.81 -1.51
CA TYR A 106 -13.04 -1.27 -1.88
C TYR A 106 -11.97 -2.35 -1.99
N TYR A 107 -11.07 -2.15 -2.93
CA TYR A 107 -9.84 -2.90 -3.10
C TYR A 107 -8.60 -2.00 -2.93
N ASP A 108 -7.43 -2.61 -2.97
CA ASP A 108 -6.11 -1.96 -2.88
C ASP A 108 -6.00 -0.74 -3.79
N GLY A 109 -5.48 0.36 -3.25
CA GLY A 109 -5.29 1.62 -3.97
C GLY A 109 -4.31 1.51 -5.14
N GLY A 110 -3.35 0.60 -5.06
CA GLY A 110 -2.40 0.33 -6.13
C GLY A 110 -3.03 -0.25 -7.41
N VAL A 111 -4.34 -0.50 -7.44
CA VAL A 111 -5.09 -0.85 -8.66
C VAL A 111 -5.38 0.40 -9.50
N SER A 112 -5.71 1.53 -8.88
CA SER A 112 -6.16 2.75 -9.58
C SER A 112 -5.24 3.96 -9.43
N ASP A 113 -4.42 4.02 -8.36
CA ASP A 113 -3.43 5.08 -8.15
C ASP A 113 -2.27 4.55 -7.29
N SER A 114 -1.26 3.98 -7.95
CA SER A 114 -0.13 3.31 -7.27
C SER A 114 0.89 4.27 -6.68
N ILE A 115 1.02 5.49 -7.24
CA ILE A 115 1.98 6.51 -6.80
C ILE A 115 1.23 7.85 -6.79
N PRO A 116 0.53 8.21 -5.69
CA PRO A 116 -0.47 9.28 -5.65
C PRO A 116 0.17 10.69 -5.59
N VAL A 117 1.18 10.95 -6.43
CA VAL A 117 1.86 12.26 -6.47
C VAL A 117 0.94 13.39 -6.93
N GLN A 118 -0.04 13.07 -7.80
CA GLN A 118 -1.02 14.07 -8.23
C GLN A 118 -1.89 14.52 -7.05
N LYS A 119 -2.41 13.59 -6.27
CA LYS A 119 -3.22 13.89 -5.09
C LYS A 119 -2.46 14.79 -4.12
N ALA A 120 -1.19 14.47 -3.84
CA ALA A 120 -0.38 15.28 -2.93
C ALA A 120 -0.13 16.72 -3.49
N MET A 121 0.08 16.86 -4.79
CA MET A 121 0.20 18.17 -5.42
C MET A 121 -1.11 18.96 -5.39
N ASP A 122 -2.24 18.30 -5.65
CA ASP A 122 -3.58 18.91 -5.60
C ASP A 122 -3.96 19.36 -4.17
N ASP A 123 -3.44 18.65 -3.15
CA ASP A 123 -3.58 19.02 -1.73
C ASP A 123 -2.65 20.17 -1.31
N GLY A 124 -1.82 20.70 -2.22
CA GLY A 124 -0.98 21.88 -1.98
C GLY A 124 0.43 21.55 -1.47
N CYS A 125 0.91 20.32 -1.61
CA CYS A 125 2.30 20.01 -1.29
C CYS A 125 3.25 20.61 -2.32
N ASP A 126 4.20 21.44 -1.90
CA ASP A 126 5.21 22.06 -2.78
C ASP A 126 6.34 21.09 -3.13
N LYS A 127 6.70 20.21 -2.21
CA LYS A 127 7.76 19.21 -2.34
C LYS A 127 7.26 17.86 -1.85
N LEU A 128 7.68 16.78 -2.50
CA LEU A 128 7.30 15.42 -2.17
C LEU A 128 8.54 14.55 -1.95
N VAL A 129 8.49 13.69 -0.96
CA VAL A 129 9.40 12.56 -0.82
C VAL A 129 8.64 11.30 -1.19
N VAL A 130 9.07 10.63 -2.23
CA VAL A 130 8.45 9.38 -2.72
C VAL A 130 9.35 8.21 -2.38
N ILE A 131 8.78 7.20 -1.72
CA ILE A 131 9.46 5.96 -1.39
C ILE A 131 8.84 4.85 -2.24
N LEU A 132 9.61 4.35 -3.19
CA LEU A 132 9.20 3.27 -4.09
C LEU A 132 9.56 1.90 -3.49
N THR A 133 8.71 0.91 -3.75
CA THR A 133 8.98 -0.50 -3.44
C THR A 133 9.59 -1.26 -4.62
N LYS A 134 9.78 -0.58 -5.73
CA LYS A 134 10.38 -1.10 -6.97
C LYS A 134 11.52 -0.18 -7.41
N PRO A 135 12.50 -0.70 -8.16
CA PRO A 135 13.56 0.12 -8.73
C PRO A 135 13.03 1.32 -9.53
N HIS A 136 13.85 2.36 -9.61
CA HIS A 136 13.49 3.59 -10.31
C HIS A 136 13.12 3.37 -11.78
N ASP A 137 13.79 2.41 -12.46
CA ASP A 137 13.59 2.03 -13.86
C ASP A 137 12.58 0.88 -14.04
N PHE A 138 11.86 0.49 -12.98
CA PHE A 138 10.90 -0.62 -13.04
C PHE A 138 9.80 -0.35 -14.07
N VAL A 139 9.61 -1.30 -14.96
CA VAL A 139 8.50 -1.33 -15.93
C VAL A 139 7.46 -2.33 -15.46
N LYS A 140 6.24 -1.86 -15.21
CA LYS A 140 5.15 -2.75 -14.85
C LYS A 140 4.57 -3.42 -16.09
N GLU A 141 4.69 -4.76 -16.13
CA GLU A 141 4.08 -5.59 -17.16
C GLU A 141 2.55 -5.73 -16.97
N PRO A 142 1.80 -6.00 -18.04
CA PRO A 142 0.40 -6.41 -17.94
C PRO A 142 0.23 -7.59 -16.98
N GLU A 143 -0.89 -7.61 -16.24
CA GLU A 143 -1.19 -8.72 -15.33
C GLU A 143 -1.36 -10.04 -16.12
N ARG A 144 -0.59 -11.06 -15.74
CA ARG A 144 -0.58 -12.36 -16.45
C ARG A 144 -1.76 -13.24 -16.09
N ASP A 145 -2.26 -13.11 -14.86
CA ASP A 145 -3.28 -14.02 -14.31
C ASP A 145 -4.72 -13.52 -14.55
N ARG A 146 -4.98 -12.99 -15.76
CA ARG A 146 -6.28 -12.40 -16.15
C ARG A 146 -7.45 -13.33 -15.91
N PHE A 147 -7.29 -14.63 -16.16
CA PHE A 147 -8.34 -15.62 -15.94
C PHE A 147 -8.73 -15.73 -14.47
N ILE A 148 -7.73 -15.68 -13.56
CA ILE A 148 -7.94 -15.82 -12.12
C ILE A 148 -8.71 -14.60 -11.60
N TYR A 149 -8.21 -13.37 -11.82
CA TYR A 149 -8.89 -12.19 -11.30
C TYR A 149 -10.23 -11.91 -11.98
N LYS A 150 -10.40 -12.26 -13.27
CA LYS A 150 -11.68 -12.19 -13.96
C LYS A 150 -12.74 -13.08 -13.30
N ARG A 151 -12.35 -14.28 -12.85
CA ARG A 151 -13.24 -15.19 -12.14
C ARG A 151 -13.56 -14.72 -10.72
N LEU A 152 -12.53 -14.31 -9.97
CA LEU A 152 -12.67 -13.95 -8.56
C LEU A 152 -13.32 -12.56 -8.36
N CYS A 153 -13.03 -11.62 -9.25
CA CYS A 153 -13.60 -10.27 -9.21
C CYS A 153 -14.85 -10.11 -10.12
N ARG A 154 -15.51 -11.21 -10.54
CA ARG A 154 -16.63 -11.18 -11.50
C ARG A 154 -17.79 -10.27 -11.10
N LYS A 155 -17.98 -10.01 -9.81
CA LYS A 155 -19.00 -9.08 -9.29
C LYS A 155 -18.64 -7.61 -9.51
N TYR A 156 -17.40 -7.33 -9.83
CA TYR A 156 -16.85 -5.97 -9.93
C TYR A 156 -16.14 -5.79 -11.29
N PRO A 157 -16.89 -5.65 -12.39
CA PRO A 157 -16.30 -5.57 -13.73
C PRO A 157 -15.34 -4.38 -13.90
N LYS A 158 -15.55 -3.29 -13.15
CA LYS A 158 -14.67 -2.13 -13.18
C LYS A 158 -13.31 -2.40 -12.51
N ILE A 159 -13.23 -3.32 -11.57
CA ILE A 159 -11.94 -3.79 -11.03
C ILE A 159 -11.20 -4.63 -12.07
N ILE A 160 -11.90 -5.47 -12.82
CA ILE A 160 -11.29 -6.25 -13.91
C ILE A 160 -10.70 -5.31 -14.97
N GLU A 161 -11.47 -4.29 -15.38
CA GLU A 161 -11.03 -3.25 -16.31
C GLU A 161 -9.82 -2.48 -15.79
N ALA A 162 -9.84 -2.09 -14.50
CA ALA A 162 -8.71 -1.40 -13.86
C ALA A 162 -7.44 -2.28 -13.81
N LEU A 163 -7.57 -3.58 -13.51
CA LEU A 163 -6.45 -4.52 -13.52
C LEU A 163 -5.90 -4.73 -14.94
N ASP A 164 -6.78 -4.85 -15.95
CA ASP A 164 -6.36 -4.96 -17.35
C ASP A 164 -5.50 -3.76 -17.80
N HIS A 165 -5.76 -2.56 -17.26
CA HIS A 165 -5.04 -1.33 -17.60
C HIS A 165 -4.05 -0.86 -16.54
N ARG A 166 -3.83 -1.64 -15.47
CA ARG A 166 -2.99 -1.25 -14.33
C ARG A 166 -1.56 -0.88 -14.72
N HIS A 167 -0.98 -1.57 -15.69
CA HIS A 167 0.35 -1.27 -16.20
C HIS A 167 0.43 0.10 -16.88
N ILE A 168 -0.61 0.50 -17.61
CA ILE A 168 -0.72 1.83 -18.25
C ILE A 168 -0.87 2.91 -17.19
N MET A 169 -1.75 2.70 -16.21
CA MET A 169 -1.96 3.63 -15.10
C MET A 169 -0.67 3.80 -14.29
N TYR A 170 0.00 2.70 -13.94
CA TYR A 170 1.27 2.74 -13.20
C TYR A 170 2.32 3.55 -13.94
N LYS A 171 2.47 3.32 -15.25
CA LYS A 171 3.37 4.10 -16.11
C LYS A 171 3.05 5.59 -16.09
N ALA A 172 1.79 5.96 -16.19
CA ALA A 172 1.36 7.35 -16.13
C ALA A 172 1.69 8.02 -14.79
N CYS A 173 1.47 7.33 -13.65
CA CYS A 173 1.87 7.81 -12.32
C CYS A 173 3.40 7.98 -12.22
N GLN A 174 4.14 7.01 -12.73
CA GLN A 174 5.61 7.02 -12.74
C GLN A 174 6.16 8.17 -13.61
N ASP A 175 5.64 8.35 -14.82
CA ASP A 175 6.06 9.44 -15.72
C ASP A 175 5.82 10.82 -15.09
N LYS A 176 4.70 10.97 -14.39
CA LYS A 176 4.41 12.20 -13.66
C LYS A 176 5.37 12.41 -12.50
N MET A 177 5.64 11.39 -11.72
CA MET A 177 6.64 11.43 -10.65
C MET A 177 8.00 11.85 -11.18
N PHE A 178 8.46 11.27 -12.31
CA PHE A 178 9.74 11.63 -12.93
C PHE A 178 9.78 13.06 -13.47
N ALA A 179 8.67 13.55 -14.01
CA ALA A 179 8.58 14.95 -14.42
C ALA A 179 8.72 15.90 -13.22
N LEU A 180 8.11 15.57 -12.09
CA LEU A 180 8.23 16.32 -10.84
C LEU A 180 9.63 16.21 -10.23
N GLU A 181 10.25 15.03 -10.27
CA GLU A 181 11.63 14.81 -9.84
C GLU A 181 12.61 15.68 -10.67
N LYS A 182 12.49 15.65 -12.00
CA LYS A 182 13.30 16.47 -12.90
C LYS A 182 13.14 17.97 -12.65
N SER A 183 11.96 18.40 -12.21
CA SER A 183 11.70 19.81 -11.85
C SER A 183 12.13 20.18 -10.42
N GLY A 184 12.72 19.25 -9.66
CA GLY A 184 13.17 19.47 -8.29
C GLY A 184 12.03 19.51 -7.25
N LYS A 185 10.83 19.03 -7.59
CA LYS A 185 9.67 18.96 -6.69
C LYS A 185 9.51 17.62 -6.00
N VAL A 186 10.17 16.59 -6.48
CA VAL A 186 10.14 15.25 -5.90
C VAL A 186 11.55 14.77 -5.58
N PHE A 187 11.72 14.15 -4.42
CA PHE A 187 12.89 13.38 -4.05
C PHE A 187 12.48 11.91 -3.97
N VAL A 188 13.15 11.03 -4.72
CA VAL A 188 12.79 9.60 -4.81
C VAL A 188 13.78 8.74 -4.04
N PHE A 189 13.27 7.89 -3.15
CA PHE A 189 13.97 6.70 -2.66
C PHE A 189 13.46 5.50 -3.46
N ALA A 190 14.35 4.74 -4.07
CA ALA A 190 14.03 3.53 -4.80
C ALA A 190 15.08 2.46 -4.53
N PRO A 191 14.70 1.19 -4.34
CA PRO A 191 15.67 0.11 -4.19
C PRO A 191 16.45 -0.10 -5.49
N GLU A 192 17.71 -0.53 -5.39
CA GLU A 192 18.55 -0.81 -6.57
C GLU A 192 18.03 -1.99 -7.40
N HIS A 193 17.38 -2.96 -6.73
CA HIS A 193 16.88 -4.17 -7.37
C HIS A 193 15.45 -4.46 -6.94
N VAL A 194 14.72 -5.27 -7.74
CA VAL A 194 13.40 -5.78 -7.35
C VAL A 194 13.56 -6.64 -6.10
N LEU A 195 12.87 -6.26 -5.05
CA LEU A 195 12.88 -6.94 -3.77
C LEU A 195 11.82 -8.03 -3.73
N GLY A 196 12.16 -9.17 -3.12
CA GLY A 196 11.22 -10.26 -2.84
C GLY A 196 11.20 -11.35 -3.90
N GLY A 197 10.96 -12.56 -3.45
CA GLY A 197 10.88 -13.81 -4.22
C GLY A 197 11.30 -15.04 -3.42
N GLY A 198 11.80 -14.87 -2.20
CA GLY A 198 12.24 -15.94 -1.32
C GLY A 198 11.40 -16.17 -0.07
N THR A 199 11.94 -16.96 0.85
CA THR A 199 11.27 -17.38 2.08
C THR A 199 11.28 -16.28 3.13
N TYR A 200 10.12 -15.86 3.51
CA TYR A 200 9.68 -14.63 4.17
C TYR A 200 10.49 -14.08 5.37
N SER A 201 11.22 -14.76 6.16
CA SER A 201 11.71 -14.18 7.41
C SER A 201 13.12 -13.55 7.38
N LYS A 202 14.05 -14.11 6.61
CA LYS A 202 15.42 -13.56 6.53
C LYS A 202 15.56 -12.45 5.49
N GLU A 203 14.73 -12.49 4.43
CA GLU A 203 14.73 -11.46 3.40
C GLU A 203 14.10 -10.16 3.89
N GLU A 204 13.08 -10.21 4.74
CA GLU A 204 12.39 -9.05 5.29
C GLU A 204 13.32 -8.19 6.16
N GLU A 205 14.15 -8.83 6.99
CA GLU A 205 15.15 -8.11 7.80
C GLU A 205 16.24 -7.48 6.91
N ALA A 206 16.71 -8.21 5.90
CA ALA A 206 17.69 -7.68 4.94
C ALA A 206 17.14 -6.50 4.12
N ILE A 207 15.85 -6.54 3.74
CA ILE A 207 15.15 -5.46 3.05
C ILE A 207 15.05 -4.22 3.97
N TYR A 208 14.71 -4.42 5.24
CA TYR A 208 14.65 -3.35 6.21
C TYR A 208 16.02 -2.67 6.43
N GLU A 209 17.07 -3.46 6.62
CA GLU A 209 18.44 -2.97 6.77
C GLU A 209 18.91 -2.21 5.51
N MET A 210 18.53 -2.67 4.34
CA MET A 210 18.81 -1.97 3.09
C MET A 210 18.13 -0.59 3.07
N GLY A 211 16.86 -0.50 3.44
CA GLY A 211 16.15 0.77 3.52
C GLY A 211 16.80 1.76 4.47
N ILE A 212 17.31 1.27 5.62
CA ILE A 212 18.09 2.10 6.57
C ILE A 212 19.38 2.61 5.92
N ARG A 213 20.14 1.75 5.26
CA ARG A 213 21.39 2.14 4.58
C ARG A 213 21.13 3.17 3.49
N ASP A 214 20.09 2.96 2.68
CA ASP A 214 19.69 3.89 1.61
C ASP A 214 19.34 5.26 2.18
N PHE A 215 18.61 5.30 3.28
CA PHE A 215 18.28 6.55 3.95
C PHE A 215 19.55 7.29 4.39
N TYR A 216 20.48 6.63 5.08
CA TYR A 216 21.72 7.28 5.55
C TYR A 216 22.63 7.70 4.39
N ALA A 217 22.68 6.92 3.29
CA ALA A 217 23.44 7.28 2.11
C ALA A 217 22.90 8.55 1.41
N HIS A 218 21.61 8.82 1.53
CA HIS A 218 20.93 9.93 0.85
C HIS A 218 20.49 11.07 1.78
N GLN A 219 20.71 10.97 3.11
CA GLN A 219 20.15 11.93 4.06
C GLN A 219 20.61 13.39 3.82
N GLU A 220 21.86 13.63 3.41
CA GLU A 220 22.34 14.99 3.14
C GLU A 220 21.71 15.60 1.89
N LYS A 221 21.48 14.77 0.85
CA LYS A 221 20.74 15.19 -0.35
C LYS A 221 19.28 15.49 0.01
N LEU A 222 18.66 14.65 0.86
CA LEU A 222 17.29 14.89 1.35
C LEU A 222 17.23 16.20 2.16
N LYS A 223 18.17 16.46 3.07
CA LYS A 223 18.22 17.72 3.84
C LYS A 223 18.38 18.93 2.93
N ALA A 224 19.17 18.83 1.88
CA ALA A 224 19.32 19.89 0.88
C ALA A 224 18.04 20.12 0.09
N PHE A 225 17.33 19.03 -0.29
CA PHE A 225 16.06 19.09 -0.98
C PHE A 225 14.95 19.75 -0.13
N MET A 226 14.92 19.49 1.18
CA MET A 226 13.89 20.01 2.10
C MET A 226 14.07 21.49 2.46
N LYS A 227 15.23 22.08 2.21
CA LYS A 227 15.46 23.53 2.31
C LYS A 227 14.85 24.27 1.11
#